data_1177773bda95b10c5b09aa54d6d4c706
#
_entry.id   1177773bda95b10c5b09aa54d6d4c706
#
_cell.length_a   1.000
_cell.length_b   1.000
_cell.length_c   1.000
_cell.angle_alpha   90.00
_cell.angle_beta   90.00
_cell.angle_gamma   90.00
#
_symmetry.space_group_name_H-M   'P 1'
#
loop_
_entity.id
_entity.type
_entity.pdbx_description
1 polymer ?
#
loop_
_entity_poly.entity_id
_entity_poly.type
_entity_poly.pdbx_seq_one_letter_code
_entity_poly.pdbx_strand_id
1 'polypeptide(L)'
;MLKEYIQKFVDEKKIPGAVIHVQRDDEVLFQHSCGGYKARDGSYHSITKDTIFDVASLTKVIATLPSILVLLAKGEIALEDPVQKFLPDFQYDSVSVYHLLHHNSGLPADLTPPVQRGENRNILLEVYRSRLQYVTGEAVVYSDLGMILLGEIIQKVSGKSLDRFVESEIFQPWLMDNTCFNPSKELPPIIASTEMVEGQYVQGEVHDEKAFLLSGVSGSAGLFTNVMDLVQYAKFWLGISNQSVIPSEWMDLCHTLLFQHRGLGFEVWSGIEPLLSCGRRWSVGSFGHTGFTGTSIWMDPNEKLFVVLLTNAVHCGRHSHVRELRLGVHNLVYGMYISN
;
A
#
# COMPACT_ATOMS: atom_id res chain seq x y z
N MET A 1 -26.08 2.27 -9.28
CA MET A 1 -25.57 3.29 -8.34
C MET A 1 -24.05 3.26 -8.23
N LEU A 2 -23.41 2.19 -7.70
CA LEU A 2 -21.92 2.15 -7.57
C LEU A 2 -21.20 2.15 -8.92
N LYS A 3 -21.66 1.33 -9.88
CA LYS A 3 -21.16 1.30 -11.26
C LYS A 3 -21.22 2.68 -11.94
N GLU A 4 -22.34 3.34 -11.86
CA GLU A 4 -22.58 4.65 -12.46
C GLU A 4 -21.71 5.73 -11.80
N TYR A 5 -21.51 5.63 -10.47
CA TYR A 5 -20.66 6.54 -9.74
C TYR A 5 -19.20 6.46 -10.23
N ILE A 6 -18.65 5.24 -10.37
CA ILE A 6 -17.27 5.05 -10.87
C ILE A 6 -17.18 5.46 -12.34
N GLN A 7 -18.16 5.06 -13.18
CA GLN A 7 -18.20 5.40 -14.59
C GLN A 7 -18.18 6.92 -14.83
N LYS A 8 -18.87 7.69 -14.00
CA LYS A 8 -18.84 9.16 -14.06
C LYS A 8 -17.42 9.73 -13.96
N PHE A 9 -16.56 9.18 -13.07
CA PHE A 9 -15.17 9.62 -12.96
C PHE A 9 -14.36 9.31 -14.21
N VAL A 10 -14.66 8.19 -14.88
CA VAL A 10 -14.03 7.82 -16.15
C VAL A 10 -14.50 8.75 -17.27
N ASP A 11 -15.81 9.01 -17.38
CA ASP A 11 -16.40 9.87 -18.41
C ASP A 11 -15.93 11.32 -18.27
N GLU A 12 -15.76 11.79 -17.03
CA GLU A 12 -15.21 13.12 -16.71
C GLU A 12 -13.68 13.17 -16.82
N LYS A 13 -13.01 12.06 -17.21
CA LYS A 13 -11.54 11.94 -17.32
C LYS A 13 -10.78 12.26 -16.04
N LYS A 14 -11.41 12.06 -14.89
CA LYS A 14 -10.80 12.19 -13.56
C LYS A 14 -9.92 11.01 -13.21
N ILE A 15 -10.25 9.83 -13.75
CA ILE A 15 -9.45 8.62 -13.72
C ILE A 15 -9.51 7.96 -15.11
N PRO A 16 -8.50 7.19 -15.52
CA PRO A 16 -8.52 6.53 -16.82
C PRO A 16 -9.44 5.29 -16.82
N GLY A 17 -9.60 4.67 -15.67
CA GLY A 17 -10.44 3.52 -15.42
C GLY A 17 -10.19 2.93 -14.04
N ALA A 18 -10.94 1.91 -13.67
CA ALA A 18 -10.85 1.28 -12.36
C ALA A 18 -11.30 -0.18 -12.36
N VAL A 19 -10.77 -0.93 -11.40
CA VAL A 19 -11.31 -2.22 -10.95
C VAL A 19 -11.75 -2.07 -9.51
N ILE A 20 -12.94 -2.55 -9.20
CA ILE A 20 -13.45 -2.63 -7.83
C ILE A 20 -13.91 -4.06 -7.50
N HIS A 21 -13.61 -4.51 -6.31
CA HIS A 21 -14.16 -5.72 -5.71
C HIS A 21 -14.66 -5.41 -4.30
N VAL A 22 -15.89 -5.82 -4.03
CA VAL A 22 -16.56 -5.71 -2.73
C VAL A 22 -17.00 -7.09 -2.31
N GLN A 23 -16.57 -7.51 -1.14
CA GLN A 23 -16.90 -8.83 -0.61
C GLN A 23 -17.20 -8.76 0.88
N ARG A 24 -18.16 -9.55 1.34
CA ARG A 24 -18.49 -9.76 2.75
C ARG A 24 -18.41 -11.24 3.06
N ASP A 25 -17.54 -11.61 3.98
CA ASP A 25 -17.20 -13.01 4.25
C ASP A 25 -16.83 -13.75 2.94
N ASP A 26 -17.53 -14.80 2.56
CA ASP A 26 -17.31 -15.52 1.28
C ASP A 26 -18.20 -15.04 0.13
N GLU A 27 -19.08 -14.07 0.36
CA GLU A 27 -20.03 -13.56 -0.65
C GLU A 27 -19.46 -12.36 -1.40
N VAL A 28 -19.31 -12.47 -2.71
CA VAL A 28 -18.97 -11.34 -3.60
C VAL A 28 -20.23 -10.49 -3.80
N LEU A 29 -20.25 -9.30 -3.20
CA LEU A 29 -21.37 -8.36 -3.29
C LEU A 29 -21.34 -7.54 -4.58
N PHE A 30 -20.14 -7.19 -5.05
CA PHE A 30 -19.97 -6.40 -6.27
C PHE A 30 -18.56 -6.57 -6.85
N GLN A 31 -18.49 -6.74 -8.17
CA GLN A 31 -17.22 -6.70 -8.93
C GLN A 31 -17.46 -5.99 -10.25
N HIS A 32 -16.60 -5.02 -10.57
CA HIS A 32 -16.71 -4.27 -11.81
C HIS A 32 -15.34 -3.73 -12.26
N SER A 33 -15.18 -3.66 -13.60
CA SER A 33 -14.05 -3.01 -14.26
C SER A 33 -14.58 -2.05 -15.33
N CYS A 34 -13.95 -0.91 -15.49
CA CYS A 34 -14.32 0.05 -16.53
C CYS A 34 -13.11 0.92 -16.94
N GLY A 35 -13.24 1.56 -18.12
CA GLY A 35 -12.20 2.42 -18.67
C GLY A 35 -11.00 1.67 -19.21
N GLY A 36 -9.89 2.36 -19.36
CA GLY A 36 -8.66 1.82 -19.93
C GLY A 36 -7.51 2.84 -19.86
N TYR A 37 -6.37 2.48 -20.36
CA TYR A 37 -5.16 3.29 -20.33
C TYR A 37 -4.42 3.24 -21.67
N LYS A 38 -3.60 4.23 -21.94
CA LYS A 38 -2.61 4.19 -23.03
C LYS A 38 -1.33 3.55 -22.52
N ALA A 39 -0.88 2.51 -23.20
CA ALA A 39 0.40 1.87 -22.93
C ALA A 39 1.59 2.75 -23.37
N ARG A 40 2.81 2.33 -23.05
CA ARG A 40 4.06 3.01 -23.44
C ARG A 40 4.19 3.19 -24.95
N ASP A 41 3.72 2.23 -25.73
CA ASP A 41 3.73 2.26 -27.21
C ASP A 41 2.59 3.09 -27.82
N GLY A 42 1.73 3.70 -26.99
CA GLY A 42 0.58 4.49 -27.38
C GLY A 42 -0.69 3.70 -27.69
N SER A 43 -0.66 2.37 -27.63
CA SER A 43 -1.85 1.52 -27.79
C SER A 43 -2.80 1.69 -26.60
N TYR A 44 -4.10 1.51 -26.84
CA TYR A 44 -5.12 1.59 -25.79
C TYR A 44 -5.54 0.20 -25.32
N HIS A 45 -5.55 0.00 -24.01
CA HIS A 45 -5.95 -1.24 -23.37
C HIS A 45 -7.07 -1.02 -22.38
N SER A 46 -8.09 -1.87 -22.43
CA SER A 46 -9.17 -1.88 -21.45
C SER A 46 -8.69 -2.40 -20.11
N ILE A 47 -9.16 -1.79 -19.03
CA ILE A 47 -8.95 -2.30 -17.68
C ILE A 47 -9.88 -3.47 -17.42
N THR A 48 -9.32 -4.56 -16.91
CA THR A 48 -10.01 -5.80 -16.54
C THR A 48 -9.63 -6.21 -15.12
N LYS A 49 -10.27 -7.25 -14.58
CA LYS A 49 -9.92 -7.83 -13.28
C LYS A 49 -8.48 -8.38 -13.22
N ASP A 50 -7.91 -8.71 -14.39
CA ASP A 50 -6.56 -9.25 -14.50
C ASP A 50 -5.50 -8.16 -14.72
N THR A 51 -5.92 -6.90 -14.85
CA THR A 51 -5.00 -5.77 -14.99
C THR A 51 -4.16 -5.62 -13.72
N ILE A 52 -2.85 -5.53 -13.90
CA ILE A 52 -1.86 -5.32 -12.85
C ILE A 52 -1.61 -3.82 -12.68
N PHE A 53 -1.58 -3.35 -11.44
CA PHE A 53 -1.38 -1.95 -11.10
C PHE A 53 -0.13 -1.76 -10.24
N ASP A 54 0.62 -0.69 -10.48
CA ASP A 54 1.51 -0.14 -9.47
C ASP A 54 0.67 0.37 -8.30
N VAL A 55 0.80 -0.27 -7.16
CA VAL A 55 -0.03 0.03 -5.99
C VAL A 55 0.61 1.04 -5.03
N ALA A 56 1.76 1.59 -5.41
CA ALA A 56 2.47 2.63 -4.65
C ALA A 56 2.56 2.28 -3.16
N SER A 57 2.08 3.15 -2.29
CA SER A 57 2.17 2.98 -0.83
C SER A 57 1.40 1.80 -0.23
N LEU A 58 0.54 1.11 -0.99
CA LEU A 58 0.01 -0.18 -0.51
C LEU A 58 1.13 -1.20 -0.29
N THR A 59 2.30 -1.02 -0.93
CA THR A 59 3.52 -1.81 -0.67
C THR A 59 3.82 -1.92 0.83
N LYS A 60 3.64 -0.83 1.58
CA LYS A 60 3.91 -0.77 3.02
C LYS A 60 3.14 -1.81 3.82
N VAL A 61 1.87 -1.99 3.47
CA VAL A 61 0.98 -2.90 4.20
C VAL A 61 0.89 -4.29 3.55
N ILE A 62 1.16 -4.40 2.25
CA ILE A 62 1.07 -5.69 1.53
C ILE A 62 2.40 -6.47 1.59
N ALA A 63 3.54 -5.77 1.57
CA ALA A 63 4.86 -6.39 1.57
C ALA A 63 5.60 -6.17 2.90
N THR A 64 5.86 -4.91 3.27
CA THR A 64 6.77 -4.58 4.38
C THR A 64 6.20 -4.95 5.73
N LEU A 65 4.97 -4.56 6.04
CA LEU A 65 4.32 -4.90 7.31
C LEU A 65 4.25 -6.43 7.54
N PRO A 66 3.68 -7.24 6.62
CA PRO A 66 3.65 -8.69 6.82
C PRO A 66 5.04 -9.30 6.99
N SER A 67 6.05 -8.80 6.28
CA SER A 67 7.43 -9.27 6.43
C SER A 67 7.99 -9.03 7.83
N ILE A 68 7.76 -7.84 8.39
CA ILE A 68 8.15 -7.53 9.76
C ILE A 68 7.40 -8.45 10.74
N LEU A 69 6.10 -8.69 10.53
CA LEU A 69 5.31 -9.58 11.39
C LEU A 69 5.82 -11.03 11.36
N VAL A 70 6.26 -11.52 10.21
CA VAL A 70 6.90 -12.84 10.10
C VAL A 70 8.20 -12.89 10.89
N LEU A 71 9.04 -11.86 10.81
CA LEU A 71 10.29 -11.81 11.59
C LEU A 71 10.03 -11.69 13.11
N LEU A 72 8.99 -10.93 13.51
CA LEU A 72 8.54 -10.87 14.91
C LEU A 72 8.05 -12.23 15.40
N ALA A 73 7.22 -12.92 14.61
CA ALA A 73 6.71 -14.26 14.95
C ALA A 73 7.83 -15.31 15.07
N LYS A 74 8.89 -15.17 14.28
CA LYS A 74 10.10 -16.02 14.37
C LYS A 74 11.02 -15.63 15.53
N GLY A 75 10.77 -14.51 16.22
CA GLY A 75 11.63 -13.98 17.28
C GLY A 75 12.98 -13.45 16.79
N GLU A 76 13.10 -13.17 15.48
CA GLU A 76 14.33 -12.64 14.89
C GLU A 76 14.51 -11.14 15.14
N ILE A 77 13.40 -10.44 15.40
CA ILE A 77 13.35 -9.04 15.80
C ILE A 77 12.31 -8.83 16.90
N ALA A 78 12.39 -7.69 17.61
CA ALA A 78 11.36 -7.22 18.54
C ALA A 78 10.90 -5.81 18.12
N LEU A 79 9.68 -5.41 18.51
CA LEU A 79 9.15 -4.07 18.21
C LEU A 79 10.01 -2.97 18.85
N GLU A 80 10.55 -3.24 20.04
CA GLU A 80 11.38 -2.32 20.82
C GLU A 80 12.83 -2.29 20.34
N ASP A 81 13.25 -3.19 19.46
CA ASP A 81 14.61 -3.20 18.95
C ASP A 81 14.94 -1.87 18.26
N PRO A 82 16.03 -1.21 18.67
CA PRO A 82 16.46 0.02 18.00
C PRO A 82 16.89 -0.28 16.57
N VAL A 83 16.57 0.63 15.65
CA VAL A 83 16.95 0.51 14.23
C VAL A 83 18.45 0.31 14.07
N GLN A 84 19.27 0.96 14.90
CA GLN A 84 20.74 0.84 14.88
C GLN A 84 21.25 -0.58 15.15
N LYS A 85 20.47 -1.43 15.83
CA LYS A 85 20.82 -2.86 16.02
C LYS A 85 21.04 -3.57 14.68
N PHE A 86 20.26 -3.19 13.67
CA PHE A 86 20.28 -3.80 12.34
C PHE A 86 21.01 -2.94 11.31
N LEU A 87 20.90 -1.62 11.44
CA LEU A 87 21.43 -0.60 10.53
C LEU A 87 22.32 0.37 11.31
N PRO A 88 23.61 0.02 11.57
CA PRO A 88 24.51 0.80 12.43
C PRO A 88 24.78 2.23 11.93
N ASP A 89 24.63 2.48 10.62
CA ASP A 89 24.84 3.80 10.02
C ASP A 89 23.67 4.77 10.26
N PHE A 90 22.52 4.29 10.77
CA PHE A 90 21.39 5.13 11.16
C PHE A 90 21.70 5.84 12.49
N GLN A 91 21.50 7.17 12.56
CA GLN A 91 22.08 8.01 13.62
C GLN A 91 21.35 7.96 14.98
N TYR A 92 20.11 7.45 15.05
CA TYR A 92 19.25 7.62 16.23
C TYR A 92 18.97 6.29 16.91
N ASP A 93 19.46 6.13 18.13
CA ASP A 93 19.24 4.96 18.98
C ASP A 93 17.83 4.93 19.63
N SER A 94 17.19 6.09 19.71
CA SER A 94 15.81 6.23 20.23
C SER A 94 14.72 5.70 19.31
N VAL A 95 15.04 5.47 18.02
CA VAL A 95 14.07 5.01 17.03
C VAL A 95 14.09 3.49 16.97
N SER A 96 12.95 2.86 17.23
CA SER A 96 12.76 1.40 17.17
C SER A 96 11.91 0.95 15.97
N VAL A 97 11.83 -0.34 15.73
CA VAL A 97 10.94 -0.97 14.73
C VAL A 97 9.50 -0.52 14.91
N TYR A 98 9.01 -0.46 16.18
CA TYR A 98 7.69 0.06 16.51
C TYR A 98 7.47 1.47 15.98
N HIS A 99 8.41 2.39 16.22
CA HIS A 99 8.29 3.77 15.82
C HIS A 99 8.23 3.94 14.29
N LEU A 100 8.92 3.09 13.53
CA LEU A 100 8.86 3.09 12.08
C LEU A 100 7.49 2.60 11.57
N LEU A 101 6.97 1.49 12.10
CA LEU A 101 5.67 0.93 11.75
C LEU A 101 4.51 1.87 12.10
N HIS A 102 4.61 2.56 13.25
CA HIS A 102 3.58 3.47 13.73
C HIS A 102 3.69 4.89 13.13
N HIS A 103 4.72 5.14 12.32
CA HIS A 103 5.03 6.47 11.75
C HIS A 103 5.22 7.59 12.80
N ASN A 104 5.73 7.25 13.97
CA ASN A 104 6.04 8.22 15.04
C ASN A 104 7.53 8.28 15.41
N SER A 105 8.38 7.91 14.45
CA SER A 105 9.84 7.93 14.60
C SER A 105 10.44 9.33 14.73
N GLY A 106 9.71 10.35 14.29
CA GLY A 106 10.22 11.72 14.15
C GLY A 106 10.87 11.98 12.78
N LEU A 107 11.04 10.96 11.93
CA LEU A 107 11.56 11.15 10.57
C LEU A 107 10.61 12.02 9.73
N PRO A 108 11.14 12.82 8.78
CA PRO A 108 10.31 13.56 7.83
C PRO A 108 9.49 12.62 6.95
N ALA A 109 8.39 13.14 6.39
CA ALA A 109 7.53 12.39 5.47
C ALA A 109 8.29 11.89 4.25
N ASP A 110 9.17 12.74 3.70
CA ASP A 110 9.94 12.49 2.48
C ASP A 110 11.31 13.19 2.52
N LEU A 111 12.18 12.86 1.56
CA LEU A 111 13.47 13.55 1.36
C LEU A 111 13.26 14.98 0.85
N THR A 112 14.13 15.89 1.29
CA THR A 112 14.13 17.28 0.85
C THR A 112 15.52 17.64 0.32
N PRO A 113 15.64 18.12 -0.93
CA PRO A 113 14.57 18.34 -1.92
C PRO A 113 13.92 17.03 -2.40
N PRO A 114 12.70 17.08 -2.97
CA PRO A 114 12.05 15.89 -3.53
C PRO A 114 12.92 15.20 -4.56
N VAL A 115 12.89 13.88 -4.59
CA VAL A 115 13.66 13.06 -5.55
C VAL A 115 13.00 13.12 -6.92
N GLN A 116 13.81 13.14 -7.98
CA GLN A 116 13.36 13.06 -9.37
C GLN A 116 13.97 11.85 -10.07
N ARG A 117 13.26 11.30 -11.04
CA ARG A 117 13.79 10.23 -11.90
C ARG A 117 15.03 10.75 -12.64
N GLY A 118 16.04 9.91 -12.77
CA GLY A 118 17.30 10.27 -13.47
C GLY A 118 18.33 11.02 -12.62
N GLU A 119 18.01 11.39 -11.37
CA GLU A 119 19.00 11.93 -10.45
C GLU A 119 19.99 10.84 -10.01
N ASN A 120 21.23 11.26 -9.78
CA ASN A 120 22.26 10.40 -9.19
C ASN A 120 22.34 10.67 -7.68
N ARG A 121 21.38 10.12 -6.92
CA ARG A 121 21.29 10.27 -5.45
C ARG A 121 21.42 8.91 -4.78
N ASN A 122 22.12 8.86 -3.66
CA ASN A 122 22.15 7.69 -2.80
C ASN A 122 21.03 7.79 -1.75
N ILE A 123 19.86 7.25 -2.10
CA ILE A 123 18.65 7.33 -1.29
C ILE A 123 18.87 6.77 0.13
N LEU A 124 19.50 5.61 0.28
CA LEU A 124 19.74 5.01 1.60
C LEU A 124 20.62 5.89 2.47
N LEU A 125 21.69 6.43 1.91
CA LEU A 125 22.58 7.32 2.65
C LEU A 125 21.85 8.58 3.11
N GLU A 126 20.99 9.14 2.28
CA GLU A 126 20.20 10.31 2.62
C GLU A 126 19.14 9.99 3.68
N VAL A 127 18.49 8.82 3.60
CA VAL A 127 17.55 8.35 4.64
C VAL A 127 18.27 8.17 5.98
N TYR A 128 19.45 7.53 6.01
CA TYR A 128 20.24 7.36 7.23
C TYR A 128 20.66 8.67 7.87
N ARG A 129 20.88 9.72 7.07
CA ARG A 129 21.30 11.07 7.51
C ARG A 129 20.15 12.05 7.70
N SER A 130 18.91 11.63 7.47
CA SER A 130 17.74 12.48 7.65
C SER A 130 17.59 12.90 9.10
N ARG A 131 17.37 14.20 9.34
CA ARG A 131 17.20 14.75 10.68
C ARG A 131 15.78 14.51 11.16
N LEU A 132 15.62 14.12 12.42
CA LEU A 132 14.31 14.06 13.06
C LEU A 132 13.70 15.47 13.12
N GLN A 133 12.43 15.57 12.75
CA GLN A 133 11.66 16.83 12.81
C GLN A 133 10.89 16.95 14.12
N TYR A 134 10.66 15.82 14.80
CA TYR A 134 9.95 15.72 16.08
C TYR A 134 10.70 14.75 17.00
N VAL A 135 10.45 14.84 18.28
CA VAL A 135 10.94 13.83 19.24
C VAL A 135 10.25 12.50 18.95
N THR A 136 11.02 11.42 18.97
CA THR A 136 10.50 10.08 18.77
C THR A 136 9.35 9.78 19.72
N GLY A 137 8.21 9.33 19.19
CA GLY A 137 7.00 9.02 19.93
C GLY A 137 6.01 10.19 20.09
N GLU A 138 6.38 11.45 19.86
CA GLU A 138 5.51 12.62 20.13
C GLU A 138 4.43 12.84 19.06
N ALA A 139 4.73 12.60 17.79
CA ALA A 139 3.82 12.89 16.69
C ALA A 139 3.82 11.77 15.66
N VAL A 140 2.65 11.50 15.08
CA VAL A 140 2.50 10.63 13.92
C VAL A 140 2.69 11.46 12.66
N VAL A 141 3.76 11.18 11.91
CA VAL A 141 4.07 11.77 10.61
C VAL A 141 4.28 10.63 9.62
N TYR A 142 3.31 10.43 8.74
CA TYR A 142 3.41 9.42 7.68
C TYR A 142 4.73 9.59 6.91
N SER A 143 5.61 8.60 6.99
CA SER A 143 6.97 8.69 6.47
C SER A 143 7.31 7.52 5.56
N ASP A 144 7.69 7.83 4.34
CA ASP A 144 8.28 6.84 3.42
C ASP A 144 9.66 6.39 3.92
N LEU A 145 10.41 7.29 4.57
CA LEU A 145 11.77 7.02 5.02
C LEU A 145 11.80 5.90 6.07
N GLY A 146 10.83 5.93 6.99
CA GLY A 146 10.69 4.85 7.99
C GLY A 146 10.42 3.49 7.35
N MET A 147 9.62 3.45 6.29
CA MET A 147 9.29 2.21 5.58
C MET A 147 10.47 1.71 4.73
N ILE A 148 11.28 2.61 4.16
CA ILE A 148 12.55 2.26 3.49
C ILE A 148 13.47 1.57 4.49
N LEU A 149 13.64 2.14 5.71
CA LEU A 149 14.44 1.52 6.77
C LEU A 149 13.94 0.13 7.16
N LEU A 150 12.62 -0.07 7.25
CA LEU A 150 12.05 -1.39 7.51
C LEU A 150 12.37 -2.39 6.39
N GLY A 151 12.35 -1.97 5.13
CA GLY A 151 12.78 -2.78 4.00
C GLY A 151 14.24 -3.23 4.15
N GLU A 152 15.14 -2.33 4.56
CA GLU A 152 16.55 -2.64 4.81
C GLU A 152 16.73 -3.59 6.01
N ILE A 153 15.94 -3.40 7.09
CA ILE A 153 15.96 -4.31 8.24
C ILE A 153 15.57 -5.72 7.82
N ILE A 154 14.51 -5.87 7.02
CA ILE A 154 14.08 -7.19 6.50
C ILE A 154 15.22 -7.86 5.73
N GLN A 155 15.89 -7.14 4.84
CA GLN A 155 17.02 -7.68 4.07
C GLN A 155 18.19 -8.07 4.98
N LYS A 156 18.51 -7.22 5.95
CA LYS A 156 19.63 -7.44 6.87
C LYS A 156 19.44 -8.65 7.77
N VAL A 157 18.22 -8.82 8.30
CA VAL A 157 17.88 -9.90 9.24
C VAL A 157 17.71 -11.23 8.50
N SER A 158 16.98 -11.23 7.39
CA SER A 158 16.69 -12.45 6.65
C SER A 158 17.83 -12.95 5.76
N GLY A 159 18.78 -12.07 5.39
CA GLY A 159 19.81 -12.38 4.40
C GLY A 159 19.28 -12.48 2.96
N LYS A 160 18.00 -12.19 2.72
CA LYS A 160 17.36 -12.18 1.40
C LYS A 160 17.07 -10.74 0.99
N SER A 161 17.05 -10.44 -0.31
CA SER A 161 16.46 -9.18 -0.79
C SER A 161 14.97 -9.10 -0.46
N LEU A 162 14.41 -7.89 -0.31
CA LEU A 162 13.02 -7.69 0.10
C LEU A 162 12.04 -8.40 -0.84
N ASP A 163 12.24 -8.28 -2.16
CA ASP A 163 11.40 -8.94 -3.17
C ASP A 163 11.39 -10.47 -3.01
N ARG A 164 12.57 -11.08 -2.77
CA ARG A 164 12.67 -12.53 -2.56
C ARG A 164 12.09 -12.97 -1.23
N PHE A 165 12.24 -12.15 -0.19
CA PHE A 165 11.65 -12.46 1.11
C PHE A 165 10.12 -12.47 1.04
N VAL A 166 9.51 -11.41 0.51
CA VAL A 166 8.05 -11.34 0.43
C VAL A 166 7.46 -12.38 -0.52
N GLU A 167 8.14 -12.69 -1.63
CA GLU A 167 7.72 -13.75 -2.54
C GLU A 167 7.59 -15.09 -1.79
N SER A 168 8.65 -15.51 -1.08
CA SER A 168 8.69 -16.82 -0.43
C SER A 168 7.89 -16.90 0.86
N GLU A 169 7.85 -15.84 1.67
CA GLU A 169 7.27 -15.87 3.01
C GLU A 169 5.81 -15.35 3.05
N ILE A 170 5.38 -14.56 2.05
CA ILE A 170 4.08 -13.90 2.02
C ILE A 170 3.29 -14.30 0.76
N PHE A 171 3.76 -13.96 -0.45
CA PHE A 171 2.92 -14.05 -1.65
C PHE A 171 2.61 -15.49 -2.03
N GLN A 172 3.60 -16.37 -2.05
CA GLN A 172 3.36 -17.79 -2.36
C GLN A 172 2.44 -18.46 -1.33
N PRO A 173 2.67 -18.33 0.01
CA PRO A 173 1.75 -18.87 1.02
C PRO A 173 0.32 -18.31 0.94
N TRP A 174 0.15 -17.06 0.50
CA TRP A 174 -1.16 -16.40 0.40
C TRP A 174 -1.79 -16.51 -0.99
N LEU A 175 -1.19 -17.27 -1.91
CA LEU A 175 -1.67 -17.49 -3.28
C LEU A 175 -1.84 -16.16 -4.07
N MET A 176 -0.87 -15.25 -3.91
CA MET A 176 -0.81 -13.95 -4.58
C MET A 176 0.16 -14.02 -5.78
N ASP A 177 -0.17 -14.85 -6.76
CA ASP A 177 0.73 -15.25 -7.86
C ASP A 177 1.02 -14.12 -8.87
N ASN A 178 0.22 -13.05 -8.87
CA ASN A 178 0.37 -11.89 -9.75
C ASN A 178 0.95 -10.67 -9.03
N THR A 179 1.47 -10.86 -7.81
CA THR A 179 2.02 -9.80 -6.97
C THR A 179 3.54 -9.88 -6.94
N CYS A 180 4.21 -8.82 -7.39
CA CYS A 180 5.67 -8.80 -7.44
C CYS A 180 6.23 -7.37 -7.47
N PHE A 181 7.50 -7.26 -7.14
CA PHE A 181 8.33 -6.11 -7.51
C PHE A 181 8.87 -6.31 -8.93
N ASN A 182 9.14 -5.21 -9.64
CA ASN A 182 9.75 -5.24 -10.96
C ASN A 182 9.13 -6.30 -11.89
N PRO A 183 7.83 -6.17 -12.26
CA PRO A 183 7.19 -7.15 -13.15
C PRO A 183 7.97 -7.27 -14.45
N SER A 184 8.07 -8.51 -14.97
CA SER A 184 8.81 -8.79 -16.20
C SER A 184 8.30 -7.92 -17.36
N LYS A 185 9.23 -7.35 -18.14
CA LYS A 185 8.91 -6.62 -19.38
C LYS A 185 8.32 -7.53 -20.47
N GLU A 186 8.46 -8.84 -20.30
CA GLU A 186 7.94 -9.87 -21.20
C GLU A 186 6.49 -10.28 -20.89
N LEU A 187 5.92 -9.80 -19.77
CA LEU A 187 4.49 -10.00 -19.50
C LEU A 187 3.66 -9.26 -20.55
N PRO A 188 2.54 -9.85 -21.00
CA PRO A 188 1.65 -9.18 -21.94
C PRO A 188 1.20 -7.81 -21.37
N PRO A 189 0.67 -6.90 -22.21
CA PRO A 189 0.36 -5.50 -21.83
C PRO A 189 -0.85 -5.40 -20.90
N ILE A 190 -0.87 -6.17 -19.83
CA ILE A 190 -1.88 -6.15 -18.77
C ILE A 190 -1.50 -5.23 -17.61
N ILE A 191 -0.30 -4.60 -17.66
CA ILE A 191 0.16 -3.69 -16.62
C ILE A 191 -0.33 -2.29 -16.95
N ALA A 192 -1.15 -1.71 -16.09
CA ALA A 192 -1.62 -0.33 -16.26
C ALA A 192 -0.45 0.65 -16.16
N SER A 193 -0.31 1.49 -17.18
CA SER A 193 0.67 2.58 -17.15
C SER A 193 0.27 3.67 -16.16
N THR A 194 1.25 4.29 -15.55
CA THR A 194 1.07 5.42 -14.64
C THR A 194 1.17 6.77 -15.39
N GLU A 195 1.94 7.72 -14.92
CA GLU A 195 2.02 9.04 -15.53
C GLU A 195 2.94 9.06 -16.77
N MET A 196 2.83 10.13 -17.54
CA MET A 196 3.73 10.42 -18.66
C MET A 196 4.98 11.15 -18.15
N VAL A 197 6.14 10.57 -18.41
CA VAL A 197 7.44 11.16 -18.11
C VAL A 197 8.21 11.26 -19.42
N GLU A 198 8.74 12.43 -19.75
CA GLU A 198 9.51 12.70 -20.98
C GLU A 198 8.82 12.24 -22.28
N GLY A 199 7.49 12.38 -22.32
CA GLY A 199 6.68 12.03 -23.50
C GLY A 199 6.32 10.56 -23.64
N GLN A 200 6.66 9.71 -22.68
CA GLN A 200 6.30 8.30 -22.63
C GLN A 200 5.58 7.94 -21.34
N TYR A 201 4.61 7.02 -21.42
CA TYR A 201 3.96 6.50 -20.22
C TYR A 201 4.90 5.53 -19.47
N VAL A 202 5.00 5.70 -18.16
CA VAL A 202 5.69 4.76 -17.28
C VAL A 202 4.82 3.51 -17.14
N GLN A 203 5.35 2.35 -17.52
CA GLN A 203 4.63 1.07 -17.52
C GLN A 203 5.57 -0.07 -17.15
N GLY A 204 5.20 -0.87 -16.15
CA GLY A 204 6.02 -1.98 -15.65
C GLY A 204 7.26 -1.53 -14.87
N GLU A 205 7.38 -0.22 -14.63
CA GLU A 205 8.39 0.40 -13.77
C GLU A 205 7.70 1.15 -12.65
N VAL A 206 8.25 1.11 -11.43
CA VAL A 206 7.66 1.79 -10.27
C VAL A 206 7.51 3.28 -10.50
N HIS A 207 6.35 3.83 -10.09
CA HIS A 207 6.05 5.25 -10.21
C HIS A 207 6.86 6.11 -9.20
N ASP A 208 7.01 5.64 -7.97
CA ASP A 208 7.74 6.36 -6.90
C ASP A 208 9.22 6.53 -7.25
N GLU A 209 9.71 7.76 -7.21
CA GLU A 209 11.05 8.13 -7.64
C GLU A 209 12.13 7.57 -6.71
N LYS A 210 11.89 7.48 -5.40
CA LYS A 210 12.85 6.90 -4.44
C LYS A 210 12.97 5.40 -4.67
N ALA A 211 11.83 4.71 -4.80
CA ALA A 211 11.82 3.29 -5.11
C ALA A 211 12.48 3.00 -6.47
N PHE A 212 12.27 3.87 -7.47
CA PHE A 212 12.95 3.77 -8.76
C PHE A 212 14.48 3.82 -8.62
N LEU A 213 15.01 4.79 -7.86
CA LEU A 213 16.46 4.89 -7.59
C LEU A 213 16.98 3.76 -6.68
N LEU A 214 16.10 3.07 -5.97
CA LEU A 214 16.38 1.83 -5.22
C LEU A 214 16.15 0.56 -6.09
N SER A 215 16.28 0.71 -7.42
CA SER A 215 16.13 -0.39 -8.38
C SER A 215 14.75 -1.06 -8.39
N GLY A 216 13.71 -0.32 -8.04
CA GLY A 216 12.32 -0.76 -8.06
C GLY A 216 11.86 -1.56 -6.84
N VAL A 217 12.72 -1.79 -5.86
CA VAL A 217 12.41 -2.57 -4.65
C VAL A 217 12.62 -1.70 -3.41
N SER A 218 11.54 -1.36 -2.73
CA SER A 218 11.59 -0.53 -1.53
C SER A 218 10.49 -0.93 -0.54
N GLY A 219 10.75 -0.78 0.74
CA GLY A 219 9.73 -0.97 1.77
C GLY A 219 8.59 0.06 1.72
N SER A 220 8.76 1.16 1.00
CA SER A 220 7.76 2.24 0.89
C SER A 220 6.85 2.13 -0.33
N ALA A 221 7.34 1.58 -1.45
CA ALA A 221 6.66 1.50 -2.75
C ALA A 221 7.37 0.49 -3.68
N GLY A 222 6.80 0.22 -4.85
CA GLY A 222 7.39 -0.62 -5.90
C GLY A 222 6.64 -1.92 -6.16
N LEU A 223 5.60 -2.21 -5.39
CA LEU A 223 4.81 -3.41 -5.58
C LEU A 223 3.79 -3.23 -6.70
N PHE A 224 3.63 -4.29 -7.49
CA PHE A 224 2.60 -4.44 -8.51
C PHE A 224 1.70 -5.61 -8.16
N THR A 225 0.39 -5.46 -8.37
CA THR A 225 -0.59 -6.52 -8.07
C THR A 225 -1.89 -6.31 -8.85
N ASN A 226 -2.77 -7.31 -8.85
CA ASN A 226 -4.12 -7.22 -9.37
C ASN A 226 -5.17 -7.30 -8.25
N VAL A 227 -6.45 -7.13 -8.60
CA VAL A 227 -7.54 -7.13 -7.63
C VAL A 227 -7.73 -8.50 -6.96
N MET A 228 -7.47 -9.60 -7.67
CA MET A 228 -7.72 -10.94 -7.13
C MET A 228 -6.70 -11.36 -6.07
N ASP A 229 -5.45 -10.96 -6.23
CA ASP A 229 -4.42 -11.17 -5.20
C ASP A 229 -4.74 -10.34 -3.94
N LEU A 230 -5.25 -9.11 -4.12
CA LEU A 230 -5.70 -8.30 -2.97
C LEU A 230 -6.97 -8.85 -2.29
N VAL A 231 -7.79 -9.62 -3.00
CA VAL A 231 -8.88 -10.40 -2.38
C VAL A 231 -8.31 -11.47 -1.45
N GLN A 232 -7.27 -12.22 -1.88
CA GLN A 232 -6.60 -13.20 -0.99
C GLN A 232 -6.01 -12.51 0.24
N TYR A 233 -5.29 -11.40 0.02
CA TYR A 233 -4.75 -10.56 1.09
C TYR A 233 -5.81 -10.14 2.11
N ALA A 234 -6.95 -9.59 1.64
CA ALA A 234 -8.03 -9.15 2.53
C ALA A 234 -8.68 -10.30 3.30
N LYS A 235 -8.89 -11.45 2.64
CA LYS A 235 -9.42 -12.67 3.29
C LYS A 235 -8.51 -13.15 4.42
N PHE A 236 -7.21 -13.06 4.22
CA PHE A 236 -6.23 -13.38 5.26
C PHE A 236 -6.39 -12.44 6.47
N TRP A 237 -6.40 -11.12 6.27
CA TRP A 237 -6.51 -10.14 7.34
C TRP A 237 -7.84 -10.19 8.10
N LEU A 238 -8.92 -10.63 7.48
CA LEU A 238 -10.24 -10.78 8.11
C LEU A 238 -10.48 -12.19 8.68
N GLY A 239 -9.46 -13.07 8.67
CA GLY A 239 -9.62 -14.44 9.16
C GLY A 239 -10.63 -15.28 8.39
N ILE A 240 -10.88 -14.94 7.13
CA ILE A 240 -11.73 -15.71 6.21
C ILE A 240 -10.93 -16.89 5.61
N SER A 241 -9.63 -16.69 5.40
CA SER A 241 -8.72 -17.74 4.94
C SER A 241 -8.06 -18.45 6.12
N ASN A 242 -7.93 -19.78 6.04
CA ASN A 242 -7.26 -20.59 7.05
C ASN A 242 -5.72 -20.69 6.90
N GLN A 243 -5.16 -20.02 5.91
CA GLN A 243 -3.72 -20.06 5.62
C GLN A 243 -2.97 -18.92 6.32
N SER A 244 -2.79 -19.02 7.64
CA SER A 244 -2.05 -18.00 8.40
C SER A 244 -0.58 -18.37 8.56
N VAL A 245 0.31 -17.52 8.02
CA VAL A 245 1.75 -17.53 8.32
C VAL A 245 2.12 -16.56 9.44
N ILE A 246 1.16 -15.73 9.88
CA ILE A 246 1.31 -14.71 10.92
C ILE A 246 0.33 -15.03 12.05
N PRO A 247 0.78 -15.15 13.30
CA PRO A 247 -0.09 -15.33 14.46
C PRO A 247 -1.12 -14.22 14.62
N SER A 248 -2.35 -14.55 15.05
CA SER A 248 -3.46 -13.62 15.15
C SER A 248 -3.17 -12.42 16.07
N GLU A 249 -2.42 -12.64 17.15
CA GLU A 249 -2.06 -11.56 18.07
C GLU A 249 -1.26 -10.43 17.41
N TRP A 250 -0.40 -10.74 16.43
CA TRP A 250 0.31 -9.73 15.66
C TRP A 250 -0.61 -9.02 14.68
N MET A 251 -1.57 -9.75 14.10
CA MET A 251 -2.56 -9.16 13.20
C MET A 251 -3.48 -8.19 13.96
N ASP A 252 -4.00 -8.60 15.11
CA ASP A 252 -4.86 -7.78 15.96
C ASP A 252 -4.17 -6.49 16.39
N LEU A 253 -2.88 -6.55 16.72
CA LEU A 253 -2.10 -5.37 17.07
C LEU A 253 -2.02 -4.35 15.91
N CYS A 254 -1.96 -4.82 14.67
CA CYS A 254 -1.83 -3.94 13.51
C CYS A 254 -3.04 -3.04 13.25
N HIS A 255 -4.25 -3.51 13.58
CA HIS A 255 -5.47 -2.71 13.42
C HIS A 255 -6.05 -2.21 14.75
N THR A 256 -5.36 -2.41 15.87
CA THR A 256 -5.67 -1.72 17.12
C THR A 256 -5.32 -0.24 16.98
N LEU A 257 -6.27 0.63 17.31
CA LEU A 257 -6.04 2.08 17.29
C LEU A 257 -5.08 2.47 18.41
N LEU A 258 -3.88 2.89 18.03
CA LEU A 258 -2.85 3.30 18.99
C LEU A 258 -2.84 4.82 19.19
N PHE A 259 -2.77 5.61 18.10
CA PHE A 259 -2.72 7.05 18.16
C PHE A 259 -3.04 7.70 16.80
N GLN A 260 -3.82 8.78 16.77
CA GLN A 260 -4.10 9.58 15.57
C GLN A 260 -4.49 8.75 14.32
N HIS A 261 -5.49 7.89 14.46
CA HIS A 261 -5.99 7.01 13.37
C HIS A 261 -4.94 6.02 12.81
N ARG A 262 -3.95 5.64 13.60
CA ARG A 262 -2.91 4.69 13.19
C ARG A 262 -2.85 3.47 14.11
N GLY A 263 -2.81 2.31 13.47
CA GLY A 263 -2.29 1.07 14.02
C GLY A 263 -0.84 0.87 13.57
N LEU A 264 -0.34 -0.35 13.59
CA LEU A 264 0.96 -0.65 13.00
C LEU A 264 0.81 -0.78 11.47
N GLY A 265 1.34 0.18 10.74
CA GLY A 265 1.30 0.25 9.27
C GLY A 265 -0.02 0.73 8.69
N PHE A 266 -1.16 0.37 9.27
CA PHE A 266 -2.49 0.71 8.74
C PHE A 266 -3.01 2.06 9.21
N GLU A 267 -3.85 2.68 8.37
CA GLU A 267 -4.86 3.64 8.84
C GLU A 267 -5.99 2.87 9.53
N VAL A 268 -6.44 3.36 10.70
CA VAL A 268 -7.53 2.75 11.47
C VAL A 268 -8.60 3.79 11.74
N TRP A 269 -9.85 3.51 11.34
CA TRP A 269 -10.96 4.41 11.53
C TRP A 269 -11.40 4.45 13.01
N SER A 270 -11.33 5.63 13.60
CA SER A 270 -11.69 5.87 15.02
C SER A 270 -13.12 6.35 15.23
N GLY A 271 -13.89 6.59 14.15
CA GLY A 271 -15.23 7.17 14.25
C GLY A 271 -15.29 8.69 14.34
N ILE A 272 -14.15 9.39 14.43
CA ILE A 272 -14.05 10.84 14.53
C ILE A 272 -13.20 11.44 13.40
N GLU A 273 -13.31 12.77 13.23
CA GLU A 273 -12.46 13.50 12.27
C GLU A 273 -10.98 13.51 12.69
N PRO A 274 -10.02 13.59 11.75
CA PRO A 274 -10.23 13.78 10.32
C PRO A 274 -10.73 12.54 9.60
N LEU A 275 -11.56 12.74 8.58
CA LEU A 275 -12.16 11.66 7.80
C LEU A 275 -11.12 10.90 6.98
N LEU A 276 -11.03 9.60 7.19
CA LEU A 276 -10.24 8.69 6.39
C LEU A 276 -10.92 8.34 5.06
N SER A 277 -10.20 7.70 4.15
CA SER A 277 -10.71 7.40 2.81
C SER A 277 -11.82 6.34 2.78
N CYS A 278 -12.05 5.58 3.85
CA CYS A 278 -13.20 4.70 4.02
C CYS A 278 -14.52 5.45 4.21
N GLY A 279 -14.48 6.73 4.59
CA GLY A 279 -15.68 7.51 4.85
C GLY A 279 -16.20 7.35 6.27
N ARG A 280 -17.42 7.88 6.52
CA ARG A 280 -17.98 8.01 7.89
C ARG A 280 -18.79 6.80 8.36
N ARG A 281 -19.22 5.94 7.43
CA ARG A 281 -20.19 4.89 7.73
C ARG A 281 -19.57 3.59 8.22
N TRP A 282 -18.29 3.40 8.00
CA TRP A 282 -17.57 2.19 8.37
C TRP A 282 -17.48 2.03 9.89
N SER A 283 -17.45 0.79 10.35
CA SER A 283 -17.30 0.47 11.77
C SER A 283 -16.02 1.07 12.33
N VAL A 284 -16.07 1.53 13.58
CA VAL A 284 -14.85 1.88 14.32
C VAL A 284 -13.95 0.65 14.42
N GLY A 285 -12.67 0.81 14.14
CA GLY A 285 -11.71 -0.30 14.04
C GLY A 285 -11.53 -0.83 12.61
N SER A 286 -12.33 -0.35 11.63
CA SER A 286 -12.02 -0.63 10.21
C SER A 286 -10.66 -0.07 9.86
N PHE A 287 -9.89 -0.82 9.06
CA PHE A 287 -8.51 -0.49 8.74
C PHE A 287 -8.21 -0.64 7.26
N GLY A 288 -7.20 0.05 6.81
CA GLY A 288 -6.84 0.03 5.40
C GLY A 288 -5.65 0.92 5.08
N HIS A 289 -5.41 1.10 3.81
CA HIS A 289 -4.38 2.00 3.30
C HIS A 289 -4.70 2.47 1.89
N THR A 290 -4.01 3.52 1.45
CA THR A 290 -4.13 4.09 0.10
C THR A 290 -2.79 4.13 -0.61
N GLY A 291 -2.83 4.07 -1.95
CA GLY A 291 -1.66 4.27 -2.82
C GLY A 291 -1.76 5.59 -3.60
N PHE A 292 -0.62 6.24 -3.81
CA PHE A 292 -0.55 7.51 -4.53
C PHE A 292 -1.09 7.40 -5.96
N THR A 293 -0.86 6.28 -6.63
CA THR A 293 -1.35 5.99 -7.98
C THR A 293 -2.86 5.97 -8.12
N GLY A 294 -3.59 5.84 -7.00
CA GLY A 294 -5.05 5.86 -6.96
C GLY A 294 -5.66 4.68 -6.20
N THR A 295 -4.89 3.67 -5.91
CA THR A 295 -5.31 2.41 -5.30
C THR A 295 -5.70 2.55 -3.82
N SER A 296 -6.59 1.69 -3.34
CA SER A 296 -6.94 1.58 -1.92
C SER A 296 -7.47 0.19 -1.58
N ILE A 297 -7.27 -0.20 -0.32
CA ILE A 297 -7.89 -1.36 0.30
C ILE A 297 -8.41 -0.95 1.67
N TRP A 298 -9.65 -1.35 1.99
CA TRP A 298 -10.25 -1.15 3.30
C TRP A 298 -10.96 -2.40 3.75
N MET A 299 -10.83 -2.72 5.03
CA MET A 299 -11.34 -3.94 5.67
C MET A 299 -12.07 -3.57 6.96
N ASP A 300 -13.26 -4.13 7.14
CA ASP A 300 -14.08 -4.00 8.34
C ASP A 300 -14.15 -5.36 9.05
N PRO A 301 -13.45 -5.54 10.16
CA PRO A 301 -13.43 -6.83 10.86
C PRO A 301 -14.78 -7.17 11.50
N ASN A 302 -15.62 -6.18 11.87
CA ASN A 302 -16.91 -6.41 12.49
C ASN A 302 -17.92 -7.00 11.49
N GLU A 303 -17.88 -6.50 10.24
CA GLU A 303 -18.78 -6.91 9.17
C GLU A 303 -18.17 -7.97 8.26
N LYS A 304 -16.88 -8.32 8.46
CA LYS A 304 -16.08 -9.13 7.54
C LYS A 304 -16.19 -8.61 6.10
N LEU A 305 -16.30 -7.30 5.97
CA LEU A 305 -16.44 -6.59 4.70
C LEU A 305 -15.09 -6.07 4.25
N PHE A 306 -14.78 -6.21 2.97
CA PHE A 306 -13.65 -5.50 2.39
C PHE A 306 -13.95 -4.93 1.01
N VAL A 307 -13.23 -3.88 0.69
CA VAL A 307 -13.28 -3.20 -0.60
C VAL A 307 -11.86 -3.01 -1.13
N VAL A 308 -11.61 -3.55 -2.32
CA VAL A 308 -10.40 -3.29 -3.10
C VAL A 308 -10.79 -2.37 -4.26
N LEU A 309 -10.14 -1.23 -4.35
CA LEU A 309 -10.30 -0.29 -5.47
C LEU A 309 -8.94 -0.04 -6.10
N LEU A 310 -8.75 -0.47 -7.34
CA LEU A 310 -7.54 -0.24 -8.11
C LEU A 310 -7.84 0.70 -9.27
N THR A 311 -7.06 1.77 -9.36
CA THR A 311 -7.02 2.70 -10.48
C THR A 311 -5.61 3.26 -10.63
N ASN A 312 -5.24 3.64 -11.83
CA ASN A 312 -4.00 4.36 -12.13
C ASN A 312 -4.30 5.87 -12.35
N ALA A 313 -4.91 6.52 -11.36
CA ALA A 313 -5.39 7.91 -11.49
C ALA A 313 -4.30 8.89 -11.93
N VAL A 314 -3.04 8.65 -11.56
CA VAL A 314 -1.88 9.44 -11.99
C VAL A 314 -1.65 9.41 -13.51
N HIS A 315 -2.27 8.49 -14.26
CA HIS A 315 -2.29 8.50 -15.72
C HIS A 315 -2.95 9.76 -16.29
N CYS A 316 -3.89 10.33 -15.55
CA CYS A 316 -4.53 11.61 -15.86
C CYS A 316 -3.79 12.82 -15.24
N GLY A 317 -2.65 12.60 -14.59
CA GLY A 317 -1.86 13.60 -13.89
C GLY A 317 -1.92 13.46 -12.35
N ARG A 318 -0.96 14.08 -11.65
CA ARG A 318 -0.82 13.94 -10.18
C ARG A 318 -1.93 14.63 -9.38
N HIS A 319 -2.63 15.59 -9.97
CA HIS A 319 -3.77 16.28 -9.36
C HIS A 319 -5.07 15.52 -9.65
N SER A 320 -5.24 14.38 -9.01
CA SER A 320 -6.38 13.50 -9.24
C SER A 320 -7.51 13.72 -8.22
N HIS A 321 -8.76 13.44 -8.65
CA HIS A 321 -9.93 13.42 -7.78
C HIS A 321 -10.09 12.11 -7.00
N VAL A 322 -9.01 11.38 -6.79
CA VAL A 322 -9.05 10.02 -6.22
C VAL A 322 -9.57 9.99 -4.79
N ARG A 323 -9.35 11.05 -3.99
CA ARG A 323 -9.91 11.13 -2.65
C ARG A 323 -11.45 11.19 -2.67
N GLU A 324 -12.02 11.98 -3.59
CA GLU A 324 -13.47 12.07 -3.80
C GLU A 324 -14.03 10.71 -4.23
N LEU A 325 -13.36 10.04 -5.18
CA LEU A 325 -13.73 8.71 -5.65
C LEU A 325 -13.78 7.70 -4.49
N ARG A 326 -12.70 7.61 -3.71
CA ARG A 326 -12.61 6.67 -2.58
C ARG A 326 -13.71 6.89 -1.57
N LEU A 327 -13.88 8.14 -1.10
CA LEU A 327 -14.92 8.50 -0.14
C LEU A 327 -16.33 8.12 -0.63
N GLY A 328 -16.64 8.43 -1.88
CA GLY A 328 -17.94 8.11 -2.46
C GLY A 328 -18.16 6.61 -2.62
N VAL A 329 -17.16 5.88 -3.13
CA VAL A 329 -17.22 4.42 -3.28
C VAL A 329 -17.47 3.75 -1.93
N HIS A 330 -16.65 4.04 -0.92
CA HIS A 330 -16.76 3.40 0.40
C HIS A 330 -18.07 3.76 1.12
N ASN A 331 -18.53 5.01 1.04
CA ASN A 331 -19.82 5.40 1.60
C ASN A 331 -21.00 4.73 0.88
N LEU A 332 -20.95 4.58 -0.45
CA LEU A 332 -21.97 3.88 -1.22
C LEU A 332 -22.00 2.39 -0.87
N VAL A 333 -20.84 1.73 -0.82
CA VAL A 333 -20.77 0.31 -0.46
C VAL A 333 -21.40 0.07 0.90
N TYR A 334 -21.03 0.81 1.92
CA TYR A 334 -21.54 0.63 3.26
C TYR A 334 -23.06 0.91 3.33
N GLY A 335 -23.53 1.96 2.65
CA GLY A 335 -24.94 2.30 2.57
C GLY A 335 -25.80 1.30 1.80
N MET A 336 -25.22 0.57 0.83
CA MET A 336 -25.95 -0.42 0.02
C MET A 336 -26.01 -1.80 0.67
N TYR A 337 -24.96 -2.20 1.40
CA TYR A 337 -24.80 -3.60 1.80
C TYR A 337 -24.81 -3.84 3.31
N ILE A 338 -24.67 -2.78 4.13
CA ILE A 338 -24.60 -2.90 5.59
C ILE A 338 -25.73 -2.12 6.29
N SER A 339 -26.09 -0.93 5.80
CA SER A 339 -27.09 -0.06 6.45
C SER A 339 -28.53 -0.48 6.09
N ASN A 340 -28.94 -1.69 6.47
CA ASN A 340 -30.37 -2.09 6.45
C ASN A 340 -30.84 -2.35 7.87
#